data_b546524f4440d7e51c55bcc5667908d5
#
_entry.id   b546524f4440d7e51c55bcc5667908d5
#
_cell.length_a   1.000
_cell.length_b   1.000
_cell.length_c   1.000
_cell.angle_alpha   90.00
_cell.angle_beta   90.00
_cell.angle_gamma   90.00
#
_symmetry.space_group_name_H-M   'P 1'
#
loop_
_entity.id
_entity.type
_entity.pdbx_description
1 polymer ?
#
loop_
_entity_poly.entity_id
_entity_poly.type
_entity_poly.pdbx_seq_one_letter_code
_entity_poly.pdbx_strand_id
1 'polypeptide(L)'
;MFHPRRTLRALLLPLLAGLALSALPAQTAQAASTLTNGGFESDGAGVATPTGWSEYGDTGASYTESGGHSGSYRLSHYSASAYKVETYQYLSGLTNGNYTLTAWTRSSGGQNSAYISLKNCGGSYQKTDLPVSTSSWVRIVTSIAVTNNQCTISIYSDANAGNWINVDDLTFASGSTGLSIKGADISSLAKSEAKGGVYKTSSGTTGDAVTILKNAGMNYARLKVWVNPADGYNDKAHVLAMAKRIKAAGMKLLVDFHYSDTWADPGAQTKPAAWANDSYSRLKTDVYNHTYDVLNALKAQGTTADMVQIGNEINGGMLWSEGSTDNWSQLAGLINSGYSAAKAVSSATQVALHLANAGDDATVRWWFDNAKTYGIDYDVIGLSYYGYWHGSLAAAQTTLDDVASRYSKPVFIAETAYPFTLAQDDSLENQIDTSSELVTGYPATAAGQLAWMNSVANIVEAVPNGRGLGVFYWEATWTAVTGNGWDPTDATSGNGWENQALFGYDDKALSSLAWFSHR
;
A
#
# COMPACT_ATOMS: atom_id res chain seq x y z
N MET A 1 -87.90 -14.45 0.83
CA MET A 1 -88.62 -15.72 1.00
C MET A 1 -87.71 -16.85 0.55
N PHE A 2 -87.41 -17.70 1.51
CA PHE A 2 -87.06 -19.13 1.38
C PHE A 2 -86.17 -19.68 0.23
N HIS A 3 -85.08 -20.23 0.68
CA HIS A 3 -84.19 -21.35 0.27
C HIS A 3 -84.92 -22.51 -0.49
N PRO A 4 -84.20 -23.51 -1.14
CA PRO A 4 -83.04 -24.19 -0.65
C PRO A 4 -82.00 -24.68 -1.70
N ARG A 5 -80.86 -25.08 -1.13
CA ARG A 5 -79.64 -25.78 -1.62
C ARG A 5 -79.96 -27.07 -2.43
N ARG A 6 -79.12 -27.40 -3.41
CA ARG A 6 -78.78 -28.78 -3.79
C ARG A 6 -77.29 -28.90 -4.08
N THR A 7 -76.65 -29.77 -3.35
CA THR A 7 -75.26 -30.23 -3.47
C THR A 7 -75.16 -31.30 -4.57
N LEU A 8 -74.19 -31.16 -5.46
CA LEU A 8 -73.71 -32.25 -6.31
C LEU A 8 -72.30 -32.64 -5.85
N ARG A 9 -72.13 -33.90 -5.42
CA ARG A 9 -70.84 -34.54 -5.18
C ARG A 9 -70.30 -35.08 -6.48
N ALA A 10 -69.12 -34.65 -6.91
CA ALA A 10 -68.33 -35.29 -7.97
C ALA A 10 -67.27 -36.18 -7.35
N LEU A 11 -67.24 -37.44 -7.72
CA LEU A 11 -66.22 -38.41 -7.40
C LEU A 11 -64.95 -38.08 -8.24
N LEU A 12 -63.81 -37.85 -7.60
CA LEU A 12 -62.51 -37.84 -8.24
C LEU A 12 -61.82 -39.19 -7.96
N LEU A 13 -61.55 -39.94 -9.03
CA LEU A 13 -60.59 -41.05 -9.04
C LEU A 13 -59.15 -40.46 -9.11
N PRO A 14 -58.20 -41.00 -8.35
CA PRO A 14 -56.80 -40.59 -8.53
C PRO A 14 -56.15 -41.40 -9.66
N LEU A 15 -55.66 -40.68 -10.67
CA LEU A 15 -54.74 -41.22 -11.67
C LEU A 15 -53.32 -41.24 -11.07
N LEU A 16 -52.82 -42.41 -10.73
CA LEU A 16 -51.40 -42.60 -10.39
C LEU A 16 -50.57 -42.56 -11.70
N ALA A 17 -49.96 -41.41 -11.98
CA ALA A 17 -48.89 -41.31 -12.96
C ALA A 17 -47.55 -41.61 -12.24
N GLY A 18 -47.00 -42.80 -12.48
CA GLY A 18 -45.66 -43.17 -12.01
C GLY A 18 -44.61 -42.34 -12.75
N LEU A 19 -44.03 -41.35 -12.07
CA LEU A 19 -42.78 -40.73 -12.52
C LEU A 19 -41.63 -41.71 -12.23
N ALA A 20 -41.09 -42.34 -13.27
CA ALA A 20 -39.80 -42.99 -13.22
C ALA A 20 -38.70 -41.88 -13.09
N LEU A 21 -38.24 -41.59 -11.88
CA LEU A 21 -37.00 -40.85 -11.70
C LEU A 21 -35.85 -41.71 -12.22
N SER A 22 -35.36 -41.38 -13.41
CA SER A 22 -34.04 -41.85 -13.85
C SER A 22 -32.97 -41.19 -12.94
N ALA A 23 -32.40 -41.96 -12.01
CA ALA A 23 -31.24 -41.53 -11.24
C ALA A 23 -30.10 -41.23 -12.22
N LEU A 24 -29.80 -39.95 -12.42
CA LEU A 24 -28.53 -39.54 -13.03
C LEU A 24 -27.43 -40.09 -12.14
N PRO A 25 -26.36 -40.68 -12.73
CA PRO A 25 -25.23 -41.13 -11.92
C PRO A 25 -24.70 -39.90 -11.18
N ALA A 26 -24.58 -40.00 -9.85
CA ALA A 26 -23.91 -38.99 -9.03
C ALA A 26 -22.48 -38.88 -9.59
N GLN A 27 -22.18 -37.75 -10.26
CA GLN A 27 -20.79 -37.40 -10.50
C GLN A 27 -20.14 -37.32 -9.14
N THR A 28 -19.24 -38.25 -8.86
CA THR A 28 -18.34 -38.14 -7.70
C THR A 28 -17.59 -36.83 -7.87
N ALA A 29 -17.92 -35.84 -7.03
CA ALA A 29 -17.15 -34.60 -6.97
C ALA A 29 -15.70 -35.00 -6.71
N GLN A 30 -14.85 -34.80 -7.72
CA GLN A 30 -13.41 -35.01 -7.56
C GLN A 30 -12.97 -34.06 -6.44
N ALA A 31 -12.33 -34.59 -5.41
CA ALA A 31 -11.79 -33.75 -4.34
C ALA A 31 -10.87 -32.70 -4.96
N ALA A 32 -11.06 -31.43 -4.58
CA ALA A 32 -10.21 -30.36 -5.04
C ALA A 32 -8.75 -30.68 -4.69
N SER A 33 -7.84 -30.57 -5.65
CA SER A 33 -6.43 -30.67 -5.34
C SER A 33 -5.98 -29.41 -4.59
N THR A 34 -5.24 -29.61 -3.52
CA THR A 34 -4.65 -28.51 -2.74
C THR A 34 -3.17 -28.39 -3.08
N LEU A 35 -2.59 -27.22 -2.88
CA LEU A 35 -1.14 -27.05 -2.98
C LEU A 35 -0.46 -28.04 -2.02
N THR A 36 0.46 -28.82 -2.54
CA THR A 36 1.24 -29.81 -1.77
C THR A 36 2.68 -29.38 -1.69
N ASN A 37 3.35 -29.73 -0.57
CA ASN A 37 4.77 -29.45 -0.36
C ASN A 37 5.15 -27.96 -0.61
N GLY A 38 4.34 -27.04 -0.10
CA GLY A 38 4.60 -25.59 -0.24
C GLY A 38 5.80 -25.12 0.58
N GLY A 39 6.17 -25.84 1.63
CA GLY A 39 7.36 -25.59 2.46
C GLY A 39 8.55 -26.49 2.09
N PHE A 40 8.47 -27.28 1.01
CA PHE A 40 9.55 -28.13 0.48
C PHE A 40 10.14 -29.15 1.47
N GLU A 41 9.40 -29.53 2.51
CA GLU A 41 9.84 -30.43 3.58
C GLU A 41 9.59 -31.93 3.28
N SER A 42 8.74 -32.25 2.30
CA SER A 42 8.22 -33.60 2.08
C SER A 42 9.29 -34.63 1.73
N ASP A 43 10.41 -34.19 1.16
CA ASP A 43 11.50 -35.09 0.75
C ASP A 43 12.49 -35.37 1.90
N GLY A 44 12.51 -34.55 2.95
CA GLY A 44 13.41 -34.67 4.10
C GLY A 44 14.90 -34.54 3.75
N ALA A 45 15.20 -34.06 2.54
CA ALA A 45 16.55 -33.90 1.97
C ALA A 45 16.53 -32.87 0.84
N GLY A 46 17.70 -32.38 0.44
CA GLY A 46 17.87 -31.64 -0.81
C GLY A 46 17.69 -32.57 -2.02
N VAL A 47 16.76 -32.24 -2.92
CA VAL A 47 16.45 -33.02 -4.12
C VAL A 47 16.40 -32.11 -5.35
N ALA A 48 16.69 -32.71 -6.52
CA ALA A 48 16.67 -32.00 -7.80
C ALA A 48 15.24 -31.61 -8.22
N THR A 49 14.23 -32.44 -7.90
CA THR A 49 12.82 -32.16 -8.22
C THR A 49 11.99 -32.39 -6.95
N PRO A 50 11.41 -31.35 -6.35
CA PRO A 50 10.62 -31.51 -5.12
C PRO A 50 9.37 -32.34 -5.34
N THR A 51 9.04 -33.20 -4.37
CA THR A 51 7.81 -34.01 -4.40
C THR A 51 6.58 -33.11 -4.58
N GLY A 52 5.75 -33.43 -5.57
CA GLY A 52 4.52 -32.72 -5.92
C GLY A 52 4.71 -31.55 -6.88
N TRP A 53 5.94 -31.21 -7.23
CA TRP A 53 6.25 -30.15 -8.20
C TRP A 53 6.75 -30.75 -9.54
N SER A 54 6.59 -29.96 -10.58
CA SER A 54 7.10 -30.23 -11.94
C SER A 54 7.99 -29.08 -12.38
N GLU A 55 8.86 -29.34 -13.34
CA GLU A 55 9.85 -28.37 -13.80
C GLU A 55 9.87 -28.25 -15.31
N TYR A 56 10.26 -27.09 -15.82
CA TYR A 56 10.42 -26.81 -17.23
C TYR A 56 11.62 -25.89 -17.47
N GLY A 57 12.31 -26.06 -18.60
CA GLY A 57 13.48 -25.27 -18.98
C GLY A 57 14.78 -25.91 -18.48
N ASP A 58 15.68 -25.12 -17.95
CA ASP A 58 16.98 -25.55 -17.41
C ASP A 58 16.80 -26.18 -16.01
N THR A 59 16.15 -27.34 -15.95
CA THR A 59 15.71 -27.98 -14.71
C THR A 59 16.85 -28.27 -13.71
N GLY A 60 18.09 -28.41 -14.17
CA GLY A 60 19.27 -28.54 -13.31
C GLY A 60 19.55 -27.26 -12.47
N ALA A 61 18.89 -26.15 -12.77
CA ALA A 61 18.96 -24.92 -11.98
C ALA A 61 17.90 -24.83 -10.86
N SER A 62 16.96 -25.79 -10.78
CA SER A 62 15.92 -25.88 -9.75
C SER A 62 16.21 -27.06 -8.83
N TYR A 63 16.21 -26.86 -7.53
CA TYR A 63 16.43 -27.90 -6.53
C TYR A 63 16.04 -27.40 -5.14
N THR A 64 15.86 -28.34 -4.20
CA THR A 64 15.72 -27.97 -2.79
C THR A 64 17.06 -28.07 -2.06
N GLU A 65 17.25 -27.22 -1.09
CA GLU A 65 18.43 -27.21 -0.20
C GLU A 65 18.06 -26.75 1.22
N SER A 66 18.97 -26.94 2.17
CA SER A 66 18.77 -26.53 3.56
C SER A 66 18.70 -25.01 3.73
N GLY A 67 18.08 -24.55 4.82
CA GLY A 67 17.98 -23.13 5.18
C GLY A 67 16.67 -22.50 4.72
N GLY A 68 15.55 -23.17 4.96
CA GLY A 68 14.19 -22.67 4.74
C GLY A 68 13.89 -21.39 5.52
N HIS A 69 12.81 -20.72 5.16
CA HIS A 69 12.20 -19.66 5.95
C HIS A 69 11.58 -20.26 7.21
N SER A 70 10.80 -21.33 7.05
CA SER A 70 10.42 -22.21 8.14
C SER A 70 10.94 -23.63 7.87
N GLY A 71 10.85 -24.53 8.86
CA GLY A 71 11.35 -25.88 8.68
C GLY A 71 12.83 -25.95 8.36
N SER A 72 13.21 -26.88 7.47
CA SER A 72 14.60 -27.19 7.15
C SER A 72 15.00 -26.86 5.71
N TYR A 73 14.08 -26.93 4.77
CA TYR A 73 14.34 -26.87 3.33
C TYR A 73 13.65 -25.70 2.66
N ARG A 74 14.13 -25.35 1.47
CA ARG A 74 13.57 -24.33 0.58
C ARG A 74 13.78 -24.72 -0.86
N LEU A 75 13.01 -24.17 -1.78
CA LEU A 75 13.33 -24.19 -3.21
C LEU A 75 14.40 -23.14 -3.52
N SER A 76 15.37 -23.53 -4.33
CA SER A 76 16.39 -22.65 -4.91
C SER A 76 16.39 -22.76 -6.42
N HIS A 77 16.46 -21.61 -7.12
CA HIS A 77 16.87 -21.55 -8.50
C HIS A 77 18.25 -20.91 -8.56
N TYR A 78 19.23 -21.66 -9.04
CA TYR A 78 20.63 -21.22 -9.18
C TYR A 78 21.36 -22.04 -10.22
N SER A 79 22.23 -21.39 -10.98
CA SER A 79 23.24 -22.05 -11.81
C SER A 79 24.50 -21.20 -11.93
N ALA A 80 25.66 -21.87 -12.09
CA ALA A 80 26.91 -21.22 -12.45
C ALA A 80 26.94 -20.70 -13.90
N SER A 81 25.93 -21.03 -14.70
CA SER A 81 25.67 -20.51 -16.05
C SER A 81 24.35 -19.76 -16.08
N ALA A 82 24.11 -18.93 -17.09
CA ALA A 82 22.79 -18.33 -17.32
C ALA A 82 21.74 -19.42 -17.50
N TYR A 83 20.53 -19.19 -16.95
CA TYR A 83 19.48 -20.21 -16.94
C TYR A 83 18.08 -19.59 -17.02
N LYS A 84 17.13 -20.42 -17.51
CA LYS A 84 15.68 -20.15 -17.47
C LYS A 84 14.97 -21.39 -16.96
N VAL A 85 14.35 -21.29 -15.80
CA VAL A 85 13.67 -22.43 -15.18
C VAL A 85 12.33 -21.99 -14.59
N GLU A 86 11.37 -22.90 -14.67
CA GLU A 86 10.07 -22.79 -14.03
C GLU A 86 9.81 -24.04 -13.20
N THR A 87 9.47 -23.85 -11.91
CA THR A 87 8.99 -24.89 -11.01
C THR A 87 7.52 -24.64 -10.75
N TYR A 88 6.64 -25.60 -11.04
CA TYR A 88 5.21 -25.37 -11.02
C TYR A 88 4.41 -26.56 -10.49
N GLN A 89 3.19 -26.26 -10.04
CA GLN A 89 2.20 -27.26 -9.62
C GLN A 89 0.85 -26.96 -10.27
N TYR A 90 0.24 -27.97 -10.90
CA TYR A 90 -1.10 -27.89 -11.47
C TYR A 90 -2.14 -28.36 -10.47
N LEU A 91 -3.14 -27.52 -10.21
CA LEU A 91 -4.28 -27.80 -9.34
C LEU A 91 -5.56 -27.92 -10.15
N SER A 92 -6.39 -28.92 -9.85
CA SER A 92 -7.68 -29.18 -10.49
C SER A 92 -8.78 -29.41 -9.47
N GLY A 93 -10.05 -29.33 -9.92
CA GLY A 93 -11.20 -29.51 -9.04
C GLY A 93 -11.46 -28.31 -8.13
N LEU A 94 -10.80 -27.17 -8.35
CA LEU A 94 -10.99 -25.96 -7.55
C LEU A 94 -12.42 -25.44 -7.71
N THR A 95 -12.99 -24.92 -6.65
CA THR A 95 -14.23 -24.13 -6.73
C THR A 95 -13.90 -22.80 -7.43
N ASN A 96 -14.74 -22.38 -8.40
CA ASN A 96 -14.58 -21.06 -9.02
C ASN A 96 -14.73 -19.96 -7.98
N GLY A 97 -13.89 -18.93 -8.06
CA GLY A 97 -13.81 -17.84 -7.11
C GLY A 97 -12.44 -17.19 -7.07
N ASN A 98 -12.25 -16.24 -6.20
CA ASN A 98 -10.95 -15.59 -6.01
C ASN A 98 -10.03 -16.46 -5.15
N TYR A 99 -8.76 -16.51 -5.54
CA TYR A 99 -7.69 -17.20 -4.81
C TYR A 99 -6.45 -16.33 -4.72
N THR A 100 -5.69 -16.54 -3.64
CA THR A 100 -4.42 -15.88 -3.37
C THR A 100 -3.33 -16.91 -3.18
N LEU A 101 -2.24 -16.76 -3.91
CA LEU A 101 -0.95 -17.42 -3.69
C LEU A 101 -0.07 -16.50 -2.84
N THR A 102 0.46 -17.02 -1.75
CA THR A 102 1.44 -16.35 -0.90
C THR A 102 2.73 -17.16 -0.93
N ALA A 103 3.88 -16.50 -0.91
CA ALA A 103 5.20 -17.14 -0.81
C ALA A 103 6.17 -16.27 -0.03
N TRP A 104 7.08 -16.87 0.72
CA TRP A 104 8.27 -16.21 1.25
C TRP A 104 9.40 -16.33 0.24
N THR A 105 10.05 -15.21 -0.05
CA THR A 105 11.04 -15.11 -1.12
C THR A 105 12.24 -14.29 -0.72
N ARG A 106 13.39 -14.57 -1.35
CA ARG A 106 14.59 -13.73 -1.33
C ARG A 106 15.39 -13.93 -2.61
N SER A 107 16.28 -13.02 -2.93
CA SER A 107 16.98 -12.97 -4.21
C SER A 107 18.35 -12.31 -4.11
N SER A 108 19.32 -12.81 -4.87
CA SER A 108 20.63 -12.15 -5.05
C SER A 108 20.54 -10.83 -5.81
N GLY A 109 19.42 -10.60 -6.54
CA GLY A 109 19.35 -9.62 -7.60
C GLY A 109 20.04 -10.08 -8.89
N GLY A 110 19.98 -9.25 -9.94
CA GLY A 110 20.60 -9.51 -11.23
C GLY A 110 19.86 -10.50 -12.12
N GLN A 111 18.67 -10.95 -11.75
CA GLN A 111 17.77 -11.70 -12.62
C GLN A 111 17.25 -10.79 -13.74
N ASN A 112 17.11 -11.33 -14.95
CA ASN A 112 16.37 -10.69 -16.04
C ASN A 112 14.88 -10.66 -15.70
N SER A 113 14.38 -11.71 -15.03
CA SER A 113 13.01 -11.82 -14.51
C SER A 113 12.94 -12.92 -13.45
N ALA A 114 12.27 -12.64 -12.31
CA ALA A 114 11.95 -13.64 -11.30
C ALA A 114 10.62 -13.32 -10.65
N TYR A 115 9.69 -14.27 -10.60
CA TYR A 115 8.34 -14.04 -10.08
C TYR A 115 7.65 -15.32 -9.62
N ILE A 116 6.66 -15.16 -8.74
CA ILE A 116 5.59 -16.16 -8.56
C ILE A 116 4.42 -15.83 -9.48
N SER A 117 3.69 -16.86 -9.93
CA SER A 117 2.57 -16.60 -10.85
C SER A 117 1.43 -17.59 -10.74
N LEU A 118 0.26 -17.16 -11.24
CA LEU A 118 -0.97 -17.93 -11.38
C LEU A 118 -1.39 -17.90 -12.85
N LYS A 119 -1.46 -19.05 -13.50
CA LYS A 119 -1.82 -19.19 -14.92
C LYS A 119 -2.77 -20.35 -15.14
N ASN A 120 -3.43 -20.39 -16.31
CA ASN A 120 -4.41 -21.42 -16.66
C ASN A 120 -5.62 -21.50 -15.71
N CYS A 121 -5.97 -20.39 -15.05
CA CYS A 121 -7.04 -20.34 -14.07
C CYS A 121 -8.37 -19.84 -14.69
N GLY A 122 -8.43 -19.72 -16.02
CA GLY A 122 -9.61 -19.26 -16.78
C GLY A 122 -9.65 -17.75 -17.02
N GLY A 123 -8.75 -16.99 -16.48
CA GLY A 123 -8.57 -15.54 -16.71
C GLY A 123 -7.18 -15.21 -17.23
N SER A 124 -6.87 -13.91 -17.26
CA SER A 124 -5.53 -13.42 -17.62
C SER A 124 -4.49 -13.90 -16.60
N TYR A 125 -3.32 -14.27 -17.11
CA TYR A 125 -2.15 -14.61 -16.32
C TYR A 125 -1.81 -13.51 -15.31
N GLN A 126 -1.49 -13.90 -14.09
CA GLN A 126 -1.15 -13.02 -12.99
C GLN A 126 0.21 -13.37 -12.42
N LYS A 127 1.03 -12.37 -12.13
CA LYS A 127 2.35 -12.56 -11.51
C LYS A 127 2.68 -11.45 -10.52
N THR A 128 3.55 -11.76 -9.57
CA THR A 128 4.19 -10.80 -8.70
C THR A 128 5.69 -11.03 -8.75
N ASP A 129 6.44 -10.00 -9.13
CA ASP A 129 7.89 -10.07 -9.23
C ASP A 129 8.50 -10.19 -7.82
N LEU A 130 9.58 -10.96 -7.69
CA LEU A 130 10.33 -11.05 -6.44
C LEU A 130 11.03 -9.71 -6.16
N PRO A 131 11.23 -9.36 -4.87
CA PRO A 131 12.07 -8.23 -4.50
C PRO A 131 13.46 -8.34 -5.12
N VAL A 132 13.96 -7.21 -5.64
CA VAL A 132 15.24 -7.15 -6.33
C VAL A 132 16.37 -7.19 -5.32
N SER A 133 17.13 -8.15 -5.11
CA SER A 133 18.25 -8.24 -4.15
C SER A 133 17.82 -8.05 -2.68
N THR A 134 17.46 -9.14 -2.03
CA THR A 134 17.28 -9.16 -0.58
C THR A 134 17.85 -10.45 0.03
N SER A 135 18.69 -10.29 1.06
CA SER A 135 19.20 -11.42 1.84
C SER A 135 18.20 -11.91 2.89
N SER A 136 17.25 -11.07 3.26
CA SER A 136 16.18 -11.39 4.20
C SER A 136 14.94 -11.89 3.47
N TRP A 137 14.19 -12.78 4.11
CA TRP A 137 12.93 -13.26 3.57
C TRP A 137 11.88 -12.15 3.54
N VAL A 138 11.17 -12.05 2.43
CA VAL A 138 10.05 -11.13 2.21
C VAL A 138 8.87 -11.95 1.71
N ARG A 139 7.70 -11.75 2.32
CA ARG A 139 6.45 -12.37 1.87
C ARG A 139 5.84 -11.55 0.75
N ILE A 140 5.52 -12.23 -0.36
CA ILE A 140 4.82 -11.64 -1.50
C ILE A 140 3.55 -12.43 -1.79
N VAL A 141 2.61 -11.79 -2.48
CA VAL A 141 1.31 -12.38 -2.82
C VAL A 141 0.95 -12.11 -4.26
N THR A 142 0.13 -13.00 -4.84
CA THR A 142 -0.55 -12.76 -6.12
C THR A 142 -1.94 -13.36 -6.08
N SER A 143 -2.94 -12.70 -6.64
CA SER A 143 -4.33 -13.14 -6.62
C SER A 143 -4.91 -13.28 -8.02
N ILE A 144 -5.85 -14.21 -8.19
CA ILE A 144 -6.54 -14.46 -9.45
C ILE A 144 -7.99 -14.92 -9.21
N ALA A 145 -8.87 -14.63 -10.17
CA ALA A 145 -10.16 -15.28 -10.24
C ALA A 145 -10.04 -16.62 -10.99
N VAL A 146 -10.29 -17.74 -10.31
CA VAL A 146 -10.43 -19.06 -10.93
C VAL A 146 -11.83 -19.16 -11.52
N THR A 147 -11.93 -19.43 -12.81
CA THR A 147 -13.22 -19.51 -13.54
C THR A 147 -13.43 -20.82 -14.30
N ASN A 148 -12.42 -21.72 -14.28
CA ASN A 148 -12.40 -22.98 -15.03
C ASN A 148 -12.03 -24.19 -14.16
N ASN A 149 -12.23 -24.10 -12.85
CA ASN A 149 -12.00 -25.14 -11.85
C ASN A 149 -10.56 -25.68 -11.76
N GLN A 150 -9.58 -24.90 -12.24
CA GLN A 150 -8.16 -25.28 -12.22
C GLN A 150 -7.26 -24.06 -12.11
N CYS A 151 -6.01 -24.26 -11.73
CA CYS A 151 -4.99 -23.22 -11.72
C CYS A 151 -3.59 -23.85 -11.76
N THR A 152 -2.64 -23.19 -12.40
CA THR A 152 -1.22 -23.54 -12.32
C THR A 152 -0.52 -22.48 -11.47
N ILE A 153 0.11 -22.93 -10.39
CA ILE A 153 0.98 -22.13 -9.54
C ILE A 153 2.39 -22.30 -10.06
N SER A 154 3.15 -21.24 -10.26
CA SER A 154 4.53 -21.37 -10.70
C SER A 154 5.47 -20.34 -10.08
N ILE A 155 6.74 -20.74 -10.03
CA ILE A 155 7.92 -19.97 -9.64
C ILE A 155 8.81 -19.95 -10.86
N TYR A 156 9.18 -18.76 -11.34
CA TYR A 156 9.98 -18.61 -12.56
C TYR A 156 11.22 -17.78 -12.32
N SER A 157 12.32 -18.17 -12.98
CA SER A 157 13.55 -17.39 -13.04
C SER A 157 14.15 -17.42 -14.45
N ASP A 158 14.52 -16.24 -14.95
CA ASP A 158 15.44 -16.00 -16.06
C ASP A 158 16.59 -15.18 -15.48
N ALA A 159 17.79 -15.77 -15.40
CA ALA A 159 18.88 -15.19 -14.64
C ALA A 159 20.25 -15.39 -15.32
N ASN A 160 21.13 -14.43 -15.06
CA ASN A 160 22.53 -14.55 -15.42
C ASN A 160 23.27 -15.54 -14.51
N ALA A 161 24.44 -15.97 -14.94
CA ALA A 161 25.30 -16.89 -14.19
C ALA A 161 25.55 -16.38 -12.75
N GLY A 162 25.42 -17.28 -11.77
CA GLY A 162 25.69 -17.02 -10.36
C GLY A 162 24.56 -16.33 -9.60
N ASN A 163 23.48 -15.89 -10.27
CA ASN A 163 22.33 -15.31 -9.60
C ASN A 163 21.40 -16.40 -9.08
N TRP A 164 20.73 -16.12 -7.97
CA TRP A 164 19.85 -17.07 -7.30
C TRP A 164 18.57 -16.43 -6.78
N ILE A 165 17.54 -17.24 -6.67
CA ILE A 165 16.36 -16.97 -5.84
C ILE A 165 16.13 -18.11 -4.86
N ASN A 166 15.51 -17.81 -3.72
CA ASN A 166 14.96 -18.81 -2.83
C ASN A 166 13.48 -18.53 -2.61
N VAL A 167 12.70 -19.60 -2.52
CA VAL A 167 11.24 -19.53 -2.27
C VAL A 167 10.86 -20.60 -1.25
N ASP A 168 9.95 -20.26 -0.34
CA ASP A 168 9.50 -21.16 0.70
C ASP A 168 8.08 -20.82 1.17
N ASP A 169 7.47 -21.70 1.97
CA ASP A 169 6.18 -21.51 2.63
C ASP A 169 5.07 -21.00 1.70
N LEU A 170 4.95 -21.61 0.51
CA LEU A 170 3.85 -21.27 -0.38
C LEU A 170 2.53 -21.75 0.19
N THR A 171 1.53 -20.86 0.13
CA THR A 171 0.13 -21.20 0.42
C THR A 171 -0.76 -20.75 -0.72
N PHE A 172 -1.81 -21.50 -1.00
CA PHE A 172 -2.82 -21.13 -1.99
C PHE A 172 -4.21 -21.32 -1.39
N ALA A 173 -4.92 -20.23 -1.19
CA ALA A 173 -6.18 -20.22 -0.46
C ALA A 173 -7.25 -19.37 -1.17
N SER A 174 -8.52 -19.68 -0.90
CA SER A 174 -9.63 -18.85 -1.36
C SER A 174 -9.59 -17.46 -0.71
N GLY A 175 -9.91 -16.44 -1.48
CA GLY A 175 -9.85 -15.03 -1.12
C GLY A 175 -9.05 -14.23 -2.15
N SER A 176 -9.21 -12.92 -2.16
CA SER A 176 -8.39 -12.01 -2.94
C SER A 176 -7.70 -11.03 -2.02
N THR A 177 -6.47 -10.68 -2.36
CA THR A 177 -5.77 -9.52 -1.85
C THR A 177 -5.82 -8.41 -2.90
N GLY A 178 -5.55 -7.19 -2.51
CA GLY A 178 -5.46 -6.06 -3.41
C GLY A 178 -5.44 -4.77 -2.60
N LEU A 179 -4.67 -3.80 -3.07
CA LEU A 179 -4.56 -2.52 -2.40
C LEU A 179 -5.80 -1.66 -2.66
N SER A 180 -6.49 -1.27 -1.61
CA SER A 180 -7.60 -0.31 -1.67
C SER A 180 -7.13 1.13 -1.83
N ILE A 181 -5.86 1.41 -1.48
CA ILE A 181 -5.20 2.70 -1.57
C ILE A 181 -4.00 2.59 -2.51
N LYS A 182 -4.10 3.25 -3.66
CA LYS A 182 -3.01 3.55 -4.57
C LYS A 182 -2.96 5.06 -4.68
N GLY A 183 -2.32 5.67 -3.69
CA GLY A 183 -2.40 7.09 -3.41
C GLY A 183 -1.11 7.85 -3.69
N ALA A 184 -1.24 9.17 -3.72
CA ALA A 184 -0.09 10.06 -3.66
C ALA A 184 -0.42 11.31 -2.85
N ASP A 185 0.60 11.84 -2.16
CA ASP A 185 0.60 13.22 -1.70
C ASP A 185 0.83 14.14 -2.90
N ILE A 186 -0.01 15.15 -3.03
CA ILE A 186 0.07 16.17 -4.08
C ILE A 186 -0.10 17.58 -3.49
N SER A 187 0.32 17.75 -2.25
CA SER A 187 0.15 19.00 -1.52
C SER A 187 0.89 20.18 -2.15
N SER A 188 2.05 19.93 -2.78
CA SER A 188 2.84 20.95 -3.47
C SER A 188 2.22 21.39 -4.80
N LEU A 189 1.28 20.63 -5.38
CA LEU A 189 0.77 20.84 -6.75
C LEU A 189 0.18 22.24 -6.96
N ALA A 190 -0.65 22.71 -6.04
CA ALA A 190 -1.29 24.02 -6.18
C ALA A 190 -0.26 25.16 -6.25
N LYS A 191 0.81 25.08 -5.46
CA LYS A 191 1.91 26.04 -5.45
C LYS A 191 2.75 25.91 -6.73
N SER A 192 3.07 24.69 -7.16
CA SER A 192 3.77 24.42 -8.43
C SER A 192 3.06 25.08 -9.60
N GLU A 193 1.76 24.79 -9.78
CA GLU A 193 0.97 25.34 -10.89
C GLU A 193 0.88 26.88 -10.82
N ALA A 194 0.68 27.45 -9.64
CA ALA A 194 0.64 28.91 -9.45
C ALA A 194 1.97 29.60 -9.75
N LYS A 195 3.10 28.87 -9.64
CA LYS A 195 4.45 29.33 -9.99
C LYS A 195 4.87 28.99 -11.42
N GLY A 196 3.96 28.44 -12.23
CA GLY A 196 4.20 28.14 -13.65
C GLY A 196 4.64 26.72 -13.94
N GLY A 197 4.57 25.82 -12.94
CA GLY A 197 4.82 24.39 -13.14
C GLY A 197 3.87 23.79 -14.17
N VAL A 198 4.41 22.94 -15.04
CA VAL A 198 3.70 22.29 -16.14
C VAL A 198 3.83 20.78 -15.99
N TYR A 199 2.76 20.07 -16.34
CA TYR A 199 2.73 18.60 -16.28
C TYR A 199 2.30 18.06 -17.63
N LYS A 200 2.99 17.02 -18.10
CA LYS A 200 2.75 16.39 -19.39
C LYS A 200 2.49 14.90 -19.25
N THR A 201 1.69 14.34 -20.13
CA THR A 201 1.59 12.89 -20.26
C THR A 201 2.95 12.30 -20.68
N SER A 202 3.11 10.98 -20.58
CA SER A 202 4.33 10.30 -21.09
C SER A 202 4.59 10.53 -22.58
N SER A 203 3.54 10.83 -23.37
CA SER A 203 3.66 11.22 -24.78
C SER A 203 4.05 12.69 -25.01
N GLY A 204 4.17 13.50 -23.94
CA GLY A 204 4.55 14.92 -24.00
C GLY A 204 3.39 15.90 -24.18
N THR A 205 2.14 15.45 -24.09
CA THR A 205 0.98 16.34 -24.14
C THR A 205 0.76 17.00 -22.79
N THR A 206 0.74 18.33 -22.74
CA THR A 206 0.43 19.10 -21.53
C THR A 206 -0.99 18.78 -21.04
N GLY A 207 -1.14 18.54 -19.73
CA GLY A 207 -2.40 18.20 -19.12
C GLY A 207 -2.47 18.56 -17.63
N ASP A 208 -3.62 18.36 -17.04
CA ASP A 208 -3.85 18.50 -15.60
C ASP A 208 -3.20 17.34 -14.85
N ALA A 209 -2.30 17.63 -13.89
CA ALA A 209 -1.57 16.60 -13.13
C ALA A 209 -2.49 15.63 -12.40
N VAL A 210 -3.60 16.11 -11.82
CA VAL A 210 -4.59 15.28 -11.12
C VAL A 210 -5.21 14.25 -12.09
N THR A 211 -5.52 14.70 -13.32
CA THR A 211 -6.07 13.84 -14.38
C THR A 211 -5.03 12.83 -14.87
N ILE A 212 -3.76 13.23 -15.05
CA ILE A 212 -2.68 12.33 -15.48
C ILE A 212 -2.48 11.22 -14.46
N LEU A 213 -2.39 11.54 -13.17
CA LEU A 213 -2.25 10.58 -12.07
C LEU A 213 -3.47 9.66 -11.97
N LYS A 214 -4.69 10.21 -12.08
CA LYS A 214 -5.93 9.42 -12.10
C LYS A 214 -5.97 8.43 -13.24
N ASN A 215 -5.58 8.84 -14.44
CA ASN A 215 -5.55 7.98 -15.62
C ASN A 215 -4.50 6.86 -15.52
N ALA A 216 -3.43 7.07 -14.75
CA ALA A 216 -2.45 6.04 -14.40
C ALA A 216 -2.98 5.01 -13.39
N GLY A 217 -4.09 5.29 -12.72
CA GLY A 217 -4.73 4.38 -11.74
C GLY A 217 -4.75 4.89 -10.30
N MET A 218 -4.21 6.08 -10.03
CA MET A 218 -4.30 6.70 -8.70
C MET A 218 -5.77 6.82 -8.27
N ASN A 219 -6.07 6.41 -7.04
CA ASN A 219 -7.43 6.39 -6.52
C ASN A 219 -7.62 7.17 -5.21
N TYR A 220 -6.54 7.69 -4.65
CA TYR A 220 -6.54 8.39 -3.38
C TYR A 220 -5.50 9.52 -3.40
N ALA A 221 -5.87 10.72 -3.02
CA ALA A 221 -4.94 11.84 -2.86
C ALA A 221 -4.79 12.19 -1.38
N ARG A 222 -3.56 12.50 -0.97
CA ARG A 222 -3.23 13.04 0.36
C ARG A 222 -2.90 14.51 0.22
N LEU A 223 -3.42 15.34 1.11
CA LEU A 223 -3.16 16.76 1.20
C LEU A 223 -2.83 17.13 2.65
N LYS A 224 -1.66 17.72 2.88
CA LYS A 224 -1.34 18.34 4.17
C LYS A 224 -2.11 19.63 4.37
N VAL A 225 -2.40 19.96 5.62
CA VAL A 225 -2.99 21.24 6.00
C VAL A 225 -2.22 21.87 7.14
N TRP A 226 -1.82 23.12 6.95
CA TRP A 226 -1.19 23.99 7.92
C TRP A 226 -2.21 24.98 8.49
N VAL A 227 -1.92 25.60 9.65
CA VAL A 227 -2.86 26.50 10.31
C VAL A 227 -2.81 27.89 9.69
N ASN A 228 -1.62 28.49 9.60
CA ASN A 228 -1.42 29.81 9.03
C ASN A 228 -0.05 29.91 8.34
N PRO A 229 0.17 29.23 7.21
CA PRO A 229 1.46 29.21 6.52
C PRO A 229 1.85 30.59 5.99
N ALA A 230 3.15 30.91 6.05
CA ALA A 230 3.68 32.23 5.68
C ALA A 230 3.45 32.58 4.20
N ASP A 231 3.50 31.58 3.31
CA ASP A 231 3.29 31.74 1.86
C ASP A 231 1.83 31.59 1.42
N GLY A 232 0.93 31.26 2.36
CA GLY A 232 -0.49 31.05 2.11
C GLY A 232 -0.86 29.73 1.46
N TYR A 233 0.11 28.85 1.10
CA TYR A 233 -0.18 27.53 0.52
C TYR A 233 -0.34 26.46 1.61
N ASN A 234 -1.03 25.37 1.26
CA ASN A 234 -1.39 24.30 2.18
C ASN A 234 -2.29 24.75 3.36
N ASP A 235 -2.91 25.89 3.26
CA ASP A 235 -3.94 26.32 4.18
C ASP A 235 -5.31 25.70 3.86
N LYS A 236 -6.30 25.98 4.69
CA LYS A 236 -7.68 25.52 4.48
C LYS A 236 -8.22 25.86 3.09
N ALA A 237 -7.95 27.06 2.56
CA ALA A 237 -8.51 27.50 1.28
C ALA A 237 -7.94 26.66 0.11
N HIS A 238 -6.64 26.38 0.12
CA HIS A 238 -6.00 25.55 -0.88
C HIS A 238 -6.46 24.09 -0.79
N VAL A 239 -6.56 23.52 0.42
CA VAL A 239 -7.11 22.17 0.64
C VAL A 239 -8.55 22.06 0.10
N LEU A 240 -9.41 23.05 0.33
CA LEU A 240 -10.77 23.10 -0.21
C LEU A 240 -10.79 23.14 -1.74
N ALA A 241 -9.92 23.95 -2.37
CA ALA A 241 -9.81 24.04 -3.81
C ALA A 241 -9.32 22.73 -4.43
N MET A 242 -8.26 22.14 -3.89
CA MET A 242 -7.71 20.85 -4.37
C MET A 242 -8.69 19.70 -4.15
N ALA A 243 -9.42 19.66 -3.03
CA ALA A 243 -10.42 18.64 -2.76
C ALA A 243 -11.52 18.58 -3.84
N LYS A 244 -11.93 19.73 -4.40
CA LYS A 244 -12.88 19.78 -5.52
C LYS A 244 -12.31 19.08 -6.77
N ARG A 245 -11.04 19.34 -7.11
CA ARG A 245 -10.37 18.70 -8.25
C ARG A 245 -10.26 17.18 -8.05
N ILE A 246 -9.83 16.75 -6.86
CA ILE A 246 -9.67 15.34 -6.49
C ILE A 246 -11.01 14.62 -6.56
N LYS A 247 -12.06 15.16 -5.95
CA LYS A 247 -13.39 14.52 -5.95
C LYS A 247 -14.04 14.56 -7.33
N ALA A 248 -13.84 15.61 -8.12
CA ALA A 248 -14.29 15.65 -9.52
C ALA A 248 -13.62 14.57 -10.39
N ALA A 249 -12.37 14.22 -10.11
CA ALA A 249 -11.67 13.11 -10.74
C ALA A 249 -12.13 11.71 -10.22
N GLY A 250 -13.06 11.66 -9.27
CA GLY A 250 -13.59 10.43 -8.69
C GLY A 250 -12.62 9.72 -7.72
N MET A 251 -11.67 10.46 -7.14
CA MET A 251 -10.71 9.94 -6.17
C MET A 251 -11.16 10.20 -4.73
N LYS A 252 -10.62 9.42 -3.81
CA LYS A 252 -10.75 9.63 -2.37
C LYS A 252 -9.75 10.67 -1.89
N LEU A 253 -10.01 11.23 -0.71
CA LEU A 253 -9.23 12.29 -0.08
C LEU A 253 -8.81 11.92 1.34
N LEU A 254 -7.50 11.99 1.61
CA LEU A 254 -6.91 12.02 2.94
C LEU A 254 -6.45 13.44 3.23
N VAL A 255 -6.80 13.98 4.39
CA VAL A 255 -6.32 15.29 4.89
C VAL A 255 -5.37 15.04 6.06
N ASP A 256 -4.16 15.55 5.94
CA ASP A 256 -3.10 15.41 6.92
C ASP A 256 -2.91 16.70 7.72
N PHE A 257 -3.31 16.67 8.98
CA PHE A 257 -3.22 17.83 9.88
C PHE A 257 -1.85 17.89 10.54
N HIS A 258 -1.00 18.84 10.13
CA HIS A 258 0.29 19.07 10.80
C HIS A 258 0.16 19.79 12.15
N TYR A 259 -0.92 20.56 12.35
CA TYR A 259 -1.11 21.45 13.51
C TYR A 259 0.09 22.38 13.75
N SER A 260 0.63 22.89 12.66
CA SER A 260 1.77 23.81 12.59
C SER A 260 1.51 24.84 11.48
N ASP A 261 2.31 25.89 11.41
CA ASP A 261 2.32 26.84 10.29
C ASP A 261 3.29 26.43 9.18
N THR A 262 4.03 25.33 9.38
CA THR A 262 5.04 24.78 8.47
C THR A 262 5.11 23.25 8.64
N TRP A 263 6.17 22.63 8.12
CA TRP A 263 6.42 21.21 8.26
C TRP A 263 6.40 20.75 9.72
N ALA A 264 5.73 19.65 9.97
CA ALA A 264 5.81 18.88 11.20
C ALA A 264 6.37 17.50 10.84
N ASP A 265 7.42 17.09 11.55
CA ASP A 265 8.16 15.83 11.34
C ASP A 265 8.68 15.31 12.69
N PRO A 266 9.39 14.15 12.74
CA PRO A 266 9.90 13.62 14.00
C PRO A 266 10.86 14.56 14.75
N GLY A 267 11.49 15.51 14.06
CA GLY A 267 12.42 16.51 14.63
C GLY A 267 11.76 17.85 14.95
N ALA A 268 10.57 18.12 14.44
CA ALA A 268 9.90 19.43 14.53
C ALA A 268 8.38 19.31 14.67
N GLN A 269 7.86 19.57 15.88
CA GLN A 269 6.42 19.57 16.18
C GLN A 269 6.01 20.89 16.81
N THR A 270 6.39 21.99 16.13
CA THR A 270 6.23 23.35 16.61
C THR A 270 4.76 23.77 16.54
N LYS A 271 4.25 24.33 17.64
CA LYS A 271 2.90 24.93 17.67
C LYS A 271 2.78 26.06 16.65
N PRO A 272 1.60 26.23 16.02
CA PRO A 272 1.31 27.44 15.25
C PRO A 272 1.56 28.70 16.07
N ALA A 273 2.04 29.76 15.44
CA ALA A 273 2.31 31.04 16.13
C ALA A 273 1.08 31.55 16.88
N ALA A 274 -0.11 31.36 16.34
CA ALA A 274 -1.36 31.72 16.97
C ALA A 274 -1.66 30.96 18.27
N TRP A 275 -1.07 29.76 18.47
CA TRP A 275 -1.29 28.89 19.63
C TRP A 275 -0.07 28.82 20.57
N ALA A 276 1.00 29.58 20.26
CA ALA A 276 2.29 29.47 20.94
C ALA A 276 2.22 29.64 22.47
N ASN A 277 1.31 30.50 22.95
CA ASN A 277 1.15 30.81 24.37
C ASN A 277 -0.11 30.16 24.99
N ASP A 278 -0.80 29.29 24.26
CA ASP A 278 -2.02 28.68 24.74
C ASP A 278 -1.73 27.58 25.77
N SER A 279 -2.55 27.57 26.82
CA SER A 279 -2.51 26.48 27.80
C SER A 279 -2.94 25.16 27.17
N TYR A 280 -2.54 24.05 27.77
CA TYR A 280 -2.96 22.72 27.32
C TYR A 280 -4.49 22.60 27.12
N SER A 281 -5.28 23.17 28.05
CA SER A 281 -6.75 23.16 27.91
C SER A 281 -7.22 23.95 26.68
N ARG A 282 -6.56 25.04 26.35
CA ARG A 282 -6.85 25.84 25.17
C ARG A 282 -6.41 25.10 23.91
N LEU A 283 -5.21 24.51 23.88
CA LEU A 283 -4.70 23.70 22.75
C LEU A 283 -5.64 22.57 22.36
N LYS A 284 -6.26 21.89 23.32
CA LYS A 284 -7.31 20.88 23.01
C LYS A 284 -8.48 21.48 22.24
N THR A 285 -8.90 22.68 22.63
CA THR A 285 -9.99 23.40 21.94
C THR A 285 -9.55 23.82 20.53
N ASP A 286 -8.31 24.27 20.38
CA ASP A 286 -7.80 24.74 19.10
C ASP A 286 -7.61 23.57 18.11
N VAL A 287 -7.10 22.44 18.56
CA VAL A 287 -7.03 21.20 17.76
C VAL A 287 -8.44 20.78 17.32
N TYR A 288 -9.41 20.74 18.24
CA TYR A 288 -10.79 20.40 17.91
C TYR A 288 -11.35 21.37 16.86
N ASN A 289 -11.26 22.67 17.13
CA ASN A 289 -11.87 23.71 16.29
C ASN A 289 -11.23 23.74 14.89
N HIS A 290 -9.90 23.66 14.78
CA HIS A 290 -9.21 23.65 13.49
C HIS A 290 -9.59 22.42 12.67
N THR A 291 -9.56 21.23 13.26
CA THR A 291 -9.96 19.99 12.61
C THR A 291 -11.42 20.05 12.17
N TYR A 292 -12.32 20.45 13.06
CA TYR A 292 -13.75 20.57 12.75
C TYR A 292 -14.00 21.59 11.62
N ASP A 293 -13.37 22.75 11.68
CA ASP A 293 -13.57 23.85 10.71
C ASP A 293 -13.15 23.45 9.29
N VAL A 294 -11.98 22.82 9.14
CA VAL A 294 -11.51 22.32 7.84
C VAL A 294 -12.44 21.22 7.31
N LEU A 295 -12.72 20.21 8.12
CA LEU A 295 -13.51 19.05 7.68
C LEU A 295 -14.97 19.39 7.43
N ASN A 296 -15.57 20.28 8.24
CA ASN A 296 -16.94 20.75 8.04
C ASN A 296 -17.06 21.60 6.77
N ALA A 297 -16.05 22.40 6.45
CA ALA A 297 -16.01 23.14 5.18
C ALA A 297 -15.91 22.21 3.97
N LEU A 298 -15.07 21.16 4.04
CA LEU A 298 -14.99 20.10 3.03
C LEU A 298 -16.35 19.42 2.84
N LYS A 299 -17.01 19.04 3.93
CA LYS A 299 -18.36 18.43 3.89
C LYS A 299 -19.39 19.37 3.29
N ALA A 300 -19.40 20.63 3.71
CA ALA A 300 -20.36 21.64 3.25
C ALA A 300 -20.26 21.88 1.72
N GLN A 301 -19.07 21.77 1.14
CA GLN A 301 -18.89 21.89 -0.31
C GLN A 301 -19.06 20.55 -1.08
N GLY A 302 -19.40 19.44 -0.41
CA GLY A 302 -19.60 18.13 -1.02
C GLY A 302 -18.33 17.32 -1.28
N THR A 303 -17.21 17.66 -0.62
CA THR A 303 -15.91 16.98 -0.77
C THR A 303 -15.43 16.36 0.54
N THR A 304 -16.32 15.73 1.29
CA THR A 304 -16.00 15.08 2.58
C THR A 304 -14.72 14.23 2.47
N ALA A 305 -13.81 14.41 3.43
CA ALA A 305 -12.61 13.59 3.52
C ALA A 305 -12.97 12.14 3.85
N ASP A 306 -12.35 11.19 3.16
CA ASP A 306 -12.52 9.75 3.42
C ASP A 306 -11.65 9.30 4.61
N MET A 307 -10.48 9.94 4.78
CA MET A 307 -9.55 9.69 5.87
C MET A 307 -8.91 11.00 6.31
N VAL A 308 -8.50 11.06 7.57
CA VAL A 308 -7.70 12.16 8.13
C VAL A 308 -6.54 11.63 8.95
N GLN A 309 -5.42 12.32 8.95
CA GLN A 309 -4.33 12.12 9.89
C GLN A 309 -4.40 13.18 10.98
N ILE A 310 -4.33 12.77 12.24
CA ILE A 310 -4.26 13.66 13.40
C ILE A 310 -2.81 13.76 13.81
N GLY A 311 -2.12 14.75 13.26
CA GLY A 311 -0.68 14.93 13.34
C GLY A 311 0.06 14.19 12.22
N ASN A 312 1.22 14.72 11.83
CA ASN A 312 2.16 14.14 10.89
C ASN A 312 3.41 13.66 11.62
N GLU A 313 3.77 12.38 11.43
CA GLU A 313 4.98 11.74 11.97
C GLU A 313 5.20 12.03 13.47
N ILE A 314 4.18 11.76 14.27
CA ILE A 314 4.11 12.10 15.70
C ILE A 314 4.89 11.13 16.60
N ASN A 315 6.05 10.66 16.18
CA ASN A 315 6.92 9.76 16.94
C ASN A 315 7.26 10.34 18.33
N GLY A 316 7.59 11.62 18.39
CA GLY A 316 7.84 12.37 19.63
C GLY A 316 6.63 13.08 20.19
N GLY A 317 5.42 12.82 19.65
CA GLY A 317 4.20 13.56 19.95
C GLY A 317 3.94 14.70 18.98
N MET A 318 3.08 15.65 19.33
CA MET A 318 2.69 16.81 18.52
C MET A 318 2.55 18.07 19.40
N LEU A 319 2.62 19.26 18.81
CA LEU A 319 2.42 20.53 19.54
C LEU A 319 3.31 20.65 20.78
N TRP A 320 4.61 20.51 20.57
CA TRP A 320 5.59 20.53 21.68
C TRP A 320 5.58 21.88 22.43
N SER A 321 5.82 21.80 23.75
CA SER A 321 6.14 20.67 24.65
C SER A 321 4.89 19.93 25.19
N GLU A 322 3.72 20.50 25.16
CA GLU A 322 2.54 19.97 25.85
C GLU A 322 2.12 18.60 25.36
N GLY A 323 2.18 18.35 24.07
CA GLY A 323 1.81 17.08 23.43
C GLY A 323 3.01 16.19 23.11
N SER A 324 4.14 16.33 23.81
CA SER A 324 5.27 15.39 23.63
C SER A 324 4.99 14.03 24.27
N THR A 325 5.72 13.01 23.82
CA THR A 325 5.67 11.66 24.42
C THR A 325 6.22 11.59 25.84
N ASP A 326 6.86 12.64 26.33
CA ASP A 326 7.16 12.78 27.76
C ASP A 326 5.90 13.02 28.60
N ASN A 327 4.79 13.39 27.96
CA ASN A 327 3.52 13.71 28.58
C ASN A 327 2.34 13.04 27.89
N TRP A 328 2.32 11.70 27.90
CA TRP A 328 1.31 10.88 27.22
C TRP A 328 -0.13 11.25 27.53
N SER A 329 -0.42 11.67 28.76
CA SER A 329 -1.78 12.11 29.15
C SER A 329 -2.23 13.33 28.39
N GLN A 330 -1.33 14.30 28.15
CA GLN A 330 -1.64 15.49 27.38
C GLN A 330 -1.69 15.18 25.88
N LEU A 331 -0.73 14.41 25.38
CA LEU A 331 -0.74 13.93 24.00
C LEU A 331 -2.06 13.22 23.65
N ALA A 332 -2.50 12.30 24.49
CA ALA A 332 -3.78 11.60 24.33
C ALA A 332 -4.96 12.56 24.26
N GLY A 333 -5.00 13.56 25.13
CA GLY A 333 -6.05 14.55 25.12
C GLY A 333 -6.08 15.43 23.85
N LEU A 334 -4.91 15.75 23.27
CA LEU A 334 -4.82 16.49 22.01
C LEU A 334 -5.27 15.63 20.83
N ILE A 335 -4.76 14.41 20.71
CA ILE A 335 -5.16 13.49 19.63
C ILE A 335 -6.66 13.20 19.69
N ASN A 336 -7.20 12.87 20.86
CA ASN A 336 -8.63 12.60 21.04
C ASN A 336 -9.52 13.82 20.75
N SER A 337 -9.00 15.04 20.90
CA SER A 337 -9.72 16.25 20.46
C SER A 337 -9.86 16.28 18.93
N GLY A 338 -8.79 16.01 18.20
CA GLY A 338 -8.83 15.89 16.74
C GLY A 338 -9.72 14.73 16.26
N TYR A 339 -9.60 13.56 16.89
CA TYR A 339 -10.46 12.40 16.62
C TYR A 339 -11.95 12.76 16.80
N SER A 340 -12.30 13.35 17.93
CA SER A 340 -13.68 13.74 18.22
C SER A 340 -14.22 14.74 17.22
N ALA A 341 -13.41 15.72 16.79
CA ALA A 341 -13.79 16.70 15.77
C ALA A 341 -14.06 16.02 14.41
N ALA A 342 -13.19 15.12 13.98
CA ALA A 342 -13.37 14.37 12.74
C ALA A 342 -14.66 13.54 12.76
N LYS A 343 -14.91 12.80 13.84
CA LYS A 343 -16.12 11.99 14.01
C LYS A 343 -17.40 12.83 14.16
N ALA A 344 -17.32 14.03 14.71
CA ALA A 344 -18.45 14.96 14.79
C ALA A 344 -18.87 15.47 13.39
N VAL A 345 -17.91 15.65 12.47
CA VAL A 345 -18.23 16.03 11.10
C VAL A 345 -18.76 14.84 10.30
N SER A 346 -18.09 13.68 10.38
CA SER A 346 -18.47 12.48 9.66
C SER A 346 -18.02 11.23 10.41
N SER A 347 -18.96 10.43 10.91
CA SER A 347 -18.64 9.14 11.56
C SER A 347 -17.98 8.13 10.62
N ALA A 348 -18.16 8.27 9.30
CA ALA A 348 -17.58 7.42 8.29
C ALA A 348 -16.11 7.76 7.94
N THR A 349 -15.68 8.99 8.23
CA THR A 349 -14.29 9.39 7.99
C THR A 349 -13.36 8.61 8.90
N GLN A 350 -12.38 7.91 8.31
CA GLN A 350 -11.38 7.18 9.07
C GLN A 350 -10.35 8.14 9.66
N VAL A 351 -9.91 7.85 10.87
CA VAL A 351 -8.86 8.63 11.56
C VAL A 351 -7.60 7.77 11.65
N ALA A 352 -6.53 8.24 11.03
CA ALA A 352 -5.22 7.63 11.06
C ALA A 352 -4.28 8.34 12.04
N LEU A 353 -3.40 7.57 12.68
CA LEU A 353 -2.21 8.08 13.35
C LEU A 353 -0.99 7.72 12.52
N HIS A 354 -0.07 8.65 12.38
CA HIS A 354 1.06 8.56 11.48
C HIS A 354 2.39 8.65 12.24
N LEU A 355 3.23 7.61 12.08
CA LEU A 355 4.58 7.56 12.60
C LEU A 355 5.60 7.38 11.45
N ALA A 356 6.77 7.97 11.60
CA ALA A 356 7.91 7.68 10.75
C ALA A 356 8.56 6.33 11.10
N ASN A 357 9.36 5.81 10.14
CA ASN A 357 10.25 4.67 10.33
C ASN A 357 9.54 3.32 10.53
N ALA A 358 8.86 2.86 9.48
CA ALA A 358 8.25 1.51 9.45
C ALA A 358 9.27 0.36 9.63
N GLY A 359 10.57 0.61 9.52
CA GLY A 359 11.59 -0.42 9.74
C GLY A 359 11.96 -0.66 11.21
N ASP A 360 11.44 0.13 12.14
CA ASP A 360 11.70 0.01 13.59
C ASP A 360 10.45 -0.48 14.35
N ASP A 361 10.23 -1.80 14.30
CA ASP A 361 9.11 -2.44 14.99
C ASP A 361 9.05 -2.12 16.48
N ALA A 362 10.21 -2.07 17.15
CA ALA A 362 10.26 -1.85 18.59
C ALA A 362 9.72 -0.46 18.97
N THR A 363 10.13 0.58 18.25
CA THR A 363 9.67 1.96 18.48
C THR A 363 8.21 2.13 18.12
N VAL A 364 7.77 1.61 16.97
CA VAL A 364 6.37 1.71 16.54
C VAL A 364 5.46 0.98 17.53
N ARG A 365 5.84 -0.21 17.95
CA ARG A 365 5.10 -0.98 18.95
C ARG A 365 5.05 -0.28 20.31
N TRP A 366 6.17 0.24 20.79
CA TRP A 366 6.21 1.02 22.02
C TRP A 366 5.24 2.21 21.98
N TRP A 367 5.20 2.92 20.86
CA TRP A 367 4.32 4.06 20.69
C TRP A 367 2.83 3.65 20.77
N PHE A 368 2.41 2.64 20.02
CA PHE A 368 1.03 2.19 20.01
C PHE A 368 0.61 1.44 21.28
N ASP A 369 1.53 0.80 22.02
CA ASP A 369 1.26 0.25 23.35
C ASP A 369 0.96 1.38 24.35
N ASN A 370 1.68 2.50 24.27
CA ASN A 370 1.36 3.69 25.06
C ASN A 370 0.03 4.32 24.61
N ALA A 371 -0.21 4.46 23.31
CA ALA A 371 -1.49 4.94 22.78
C ALA A 371 -2.67 4.15 23.35
N LYS A 372 -2.56 2.83 23.39
CA LYS A 372 -3.55 1.95 24.01
C LYS A 372 -3.69 2.19 25.52
N THR A 373 -2.58 2.34 26.23
CA THR A 373 -2.54 2.56 27.68
C THR A 373 -3.23 3.87 28.07
N TYR A 374 -3.03 4.93 27.29
CA TYR A 374 -3.59 6.25 27.54
C TYR A 374 -4.93 6.52 26.84
N GLY A 375 -5.50 5.48 26.18
CA GLY A 375 -6.84 5.57 25.57
C GLY A 375 -6.90 6.53 24.40
N ILE A 376 -5.89 6.49 23.53
CA ILE A 376 -5.91 7.24 22.26
C ILE A 376 -6.80 6.53 21.26
N ASP A 377 -7.78 7.24 20.72
CA ASP A 377 -8.70 6.73 19.71
C ASP A 377 -8.14 6.93 18.30
N TYR A 378 -8.21 5.87 17.48
CA TYR A 378 -7.87 5.89 16.06
C TYR A 378 -8.48 4.67 15.33
N ASP A 379 -8.57 4.78 14.00
CA ASP A 379 -9.13 3.70 13.17
C ASP A 379 -8.03 2.95 12.41
N VAL A 380 -6.97 3.64 11.96
CA VAL A 380 -5.96 3.14 11.02
C VAL A 380 -4.56 3.55 11.47
N ILE A 381 -3.55 2.73 11.20
CA ILE A 381 -2.14 3.02 11.42
C ILE A 381 -1.48 3.40 10.09
N GLY A 382 -0.88 4.60 10.03
CA GLY A 382 -0.06 5.06 8.92
C GLY A 382 1.42 5.09 9.31
N LEU A 383 2.31 4.64 8.41
CA LEU A 383 3.75 4.64 8.64
C LEU A 383 4.48 5.21 7.43
N SER A 384 5.49 6.07 7.64
CA SER A 384 6.44 6.42 6.59
C SER A 384 7.47 5.31 6.41
N TYR A 385 7.78 4.98 5.16
CA TYR A 385 8.81 4.02 4.82
C TYR A 385 9.68 4.50 3.64
N TYR A 386 10.86 4.96 3.95
CA TYR A 386 11.89 5.30 2.98
C TYR A 386 13.04 4.31 3.11
N GLY A 387 13.20 3.40 2.16
CA GLY A 387 14.13 2.27 2.27
C GLY A 387 15.59 2.64 2.45
N TYR A 388 15.98 3.82 2.00
CA TYR A 388 17.33 4.35 2.18
C TYR A 388 17.60 4.82 3.62
N TRP A 389 16.57 5.10 4.43
CA TRP A 389 16.72 5.53 5.85
C TRP A 389 16.11 4.54 6.84
N HIS A 390 15.06 3.85 6.48
CA HIS A 390 14.21 3.10 7.40
C HIS A 390 14.45 1.58 7.35
N GLY A 391 15.61 1.15 6.84
CA GLY A 391 15.97 -0.26 6.81
C GLY A 391 15.32 -1.09 5.70
N SER A 392 15.38 -2.40 5.85
CA SER A 392 14.99 -3.32 4.77
C SER A 392 13.47 -3.47 4.59
N LEU A 393 13.03 -3.92 3.41
CA LEU A 393 11.64 -4.32 3.15
C LEU A 393 11.15 -5.37 4.16
N ALA A 394 12.02 -6.31 4.55
CA ALA A 394 11.67 -7.34 5.54
C ALA A 394 11.41 -6.73 6.93
N ALA A 395 12.20 -5.74 7.35
CA ALA A 395 11.98 -5.04 8.61
C ALA A 395 10.64 -4.29 8.58
N ALA A 396 10.35 -3.54 7.51
CA ALA A 396 9.08 -2.85 7.34
C ALA A 396 7.89 -3.82 7.30
N GLN A 397 8.02 -4.96 6.62
CA GLN A 397 6.99 -6.00 6.62
C GLN A 397 6.74 -6.55 8.02
N THR A 398 7.81 -6.81 8.80
CA THR A 398 7.68 -7.28 10.20
C THR A 398 6.86 -6.30 11.02
N THR A 399 7.16 -5.01 10.95
CA THR A 399 6.42 -3.96 11.67
C THR A 399 4.95 -3.91 11.24
N LEU A 400 4.69 -3.89 9.92
CA LEU A 400 3.32 -3.86 9.40
C LEU A 400 2.50 -5.06 9.86
N ASP A 401 3.08 -6.27 9.83
CA ASP A 401 2.43 -7.51 10.27
C ASP A 401 2.16 -7.51 11.78
N ASP A 402 3.14 -7.09 12.59
CA ASP A 402 3.00 -7.04 14.06
C ASP A 402 1.91 -6.05 14.46
N VAL A 403 2.01 -4.78 14.04
CA VAL A 403 1.05 -3.76 14.49
C VAL A 403 -0.35 -4.00 13.95
N ALA A 404 -0.51 -4.51 12.72
CA ALA A 404 -1.80 -4.88 12.17
C ALA A 404 -2.47 -6.01 12.98
N SER A 405 -1.69 -6.99 13.40
CA SER A 405 -2.16 -8.13 14.21
C SER A 405 -2.40 -7.74 15.65
N ARG A 406 -1.42 -7.08 16.29
CA ARG A 406 -1.39 -6.72 17.71
C ARG A 406 -2.53 -5.79 18.12
N TYR A 407 -2.79 -4.78 17.28
CA TYR A 407 -3.83 -3.78 17.54
C TYR A 407 -5.13 -4.08 16.79
N SER A 408 -5.15 -5.12 15.97
CA SER A 408 -6.31 -5.48 15.12
C SER A 408 -6.80 -4.31 14.26
N LYS A 409 -5.86 -3.48 13.77
CA LYS A 409 -6.14 -2.30 12.95
C LYS A 409 -5.63 -2.49 11.50
N PRO A 410 -6.29 -1.88 10.53
CA PRO A 410 -5.71 -1.71 9.20
C PRO A 410 -4.46 -0.85 9.25
N VAL A 411 -3.54 -1.09 8.30
CA VAL A 411 -2.27 -0.35 8.18
C VAL A 411 -2.07 0.12 6.74
N PHE A 412 -1.33 1.21 6.54
CA PHE A 412 -0.90 1.67 5.24
C PHE A 412 0.46 2.37 5.32
N ILE A 413 1.17 2.44 4.21
CA ILE A 413 2.33 3.32 4.08
C ILE A 413 1.83 4.72 3.73
N ALA A 414 1.98 5.65 4.67
CA ALA A 414 1.55 7.02 4.55
C ALA A 414 2.47 7.85 3.65
N GLU A 415 3.76 7.48 3.63
CA GLU A 415 4.78 8.12 2.80
C GLU A 415 5.84 7.13 2.36
N THR A 416 6.19 7.18 1.09
CA THR A 416 7.37 6.59 0.49
C THR A 416 7.70 7.31 -0.81
N ALA A 417 8.96 7.34 -1.18
CA ALA A 417 9.42 7.85 -2.46
C ALA A 417 10.69 7.11 -2.90
N TYR A 418 11.12 7.32 -4.13
CA TYR A 418 12.38 6.79 -4.62
C TYR A 418 12.91 7.65 -5.79
N PRO A 419 14.23 7.89 -5.89
CA PRO A 419 14.75 8.74 -6.96
C PRO A 419 14.67 8.05 -8.33
N PHE A 420 14.26 8.82 -9.35
CA PHE A 420 14.33 8.40 -10.75
C PHE A 420 15.65 8.82 -11.41
N THR A 421 16.45 9.66 -10.75
CA THR A 421 17.77 10.13 -11.19
C THR A 421 18.56 10.62 -9.96
N LEU A 422 19.89 10.73 -10.09
CA LEU A 422 20.75 11.38 -9.11
C LEU A 422 21.16 12.80 -9.55
N ALA A 423 20.69 13.25 -10.73
CA ALA A 423 20.92 14.62 -11.20
C ALA A 423 20.03 15.61 -10.45
N GLN A 424 20.44 16.87 -10.43
CA GLN A 424 19.70 18.01 -9.87
C GLN A 424 19.12 18.86 -11.00
N ASP A 425 17.96 19.48 -10.77
CA ASP A 425 17.29 20.40 -11.68
C ASP A 425 17.16 21.81 -11.10
N ASP A 426 17.30 21.97 -9.77
CA ASP A 426 17.43 23.28 -9.12
C ASP A 426 18.79 23.41 -8.38
N SER A 427 18.93 24.42 -7.54
CA SER A 427 20.19 24.69 -6.83
C SER A 427 20.32 24.04 -5.47
N LEU A 428 19.26 23.40 -4.97
CA LEU A 428 19.27 22.70 -3.70
C LEU A 428 19.71 21.25 -3.90
N GLU A 429 20.66 20.80 -3.10
CA GLU A 429 21.09 19.41 -3.09
C GLU A 429 19.91 18.46 -2.79
N ASN A 430 19.76 17.42 -3.58
CA ASN A 430 18.72 16.44 -3.40
C ASN A 430 18.94 15.59 -2.15
N GLN A 431 17.86 15.12 -1.51
CA GLN A 431 17.93 14.25 -0.32
C GLN A 431 18.66 12.92 -0.59
N ILE A 432 18.61 12.46 -1.83
CA ILE A 432 19.32 11.27 -2.33
C ILE A 432 19.99 11.66 -3.64
N ASP A 433 21.29 11.85 -3.64
CA ASP A 433 22.06 12.35 -4.76
C ASP A 433 23.26 11.47 -5.15
N THR A 434 23.60 10.49 -4.31
CA THR A 434 24.68 9.54 -4.56
C THR A 434 24.22 8.10 -4.65
N SER A 435 24.96 7.28 -5.43
CA SER A 435 24.63 5.86 -5.60
C SER A 435 24.79 5.03 -4.32
N SER A 436 25.57 5.50 -3.35
CA SER A 436 25.77 4.82 -2.07
C SER A 436 24.55 4.92 -1.13
N GLU A 437 23.66 5.87 -1.36
CA GLU A 437 22.44 6.07 -0.60
C GLU A 437 21.28 5.19 -1.12
N LEU A 438 21.40 4.68 -2.34
CA LEU A 438 20.36 3.88 -2.92
C LEU A 438 20.17 2.53 -2.22
N VAL A 439 18.95 2.06 -2.17
CA VAL A 439 18.66 0.69 -1.76
C VAL A 439 19.26 -0.28 -2.78
N THR A 440 20.04 -1.23 -2.32
CA THR A 440 20.74 -2.21 -3.17
C THR A 440 19.74 -2.90 -4.11
N GLY A 441 20.06 -2.92 -5.41
CA GLY A 441 19.25 -3.53 -6.45
C GLY A 441 18.22 -2.60 -7.11
N TYR A 442 18.02 -1.39 -6.58
CA TYR A 442 17.09 -0.41 -7.13
C TYR A 442 17.88 0.81 -7.64
N PRO A 443 18.22 0.89 -8.92
CA PRO A 443 18.96 2.03 -9.48
C PRO A 443 18.09 3.29 -9.50
N ALA A 444 18.71 4.48 -9.43
CA ALA A 444 18.02 5.76 -9.60
C ALA A 444 17.62 5.95 -11.08
N THR A 445 16.56 5.31 -11.49
CA THR A 445 15.93 5.36 -12.82
C THR A 445 14.42 5.21 -12.66
N ALA A 446 13.63 5.63 -13.65
CA ALA A 446 12.17 5.42 -13.61
C ALA A 446 11.78 3.93 -13.46
N ALA A 447 12.58 3.01 -14.02
CA ALA A 447 12.38 1.56 -13.84
C ALA A 447 12.71 1.11 -12.42
N GLY A 448 13.80 1.62 -11.82
CA GLY A 448 14.15 1.35 -10.42
C GLY A 448 13.14 1.93 -9.44
N GLN A 449 12.65 3.14 -9.71
CA GLN A 449 11.56 3.77 -8.95
C GLN A 449 10.28 2.90 -8.99
N LEU A 450 9.90 2.39 -10.18
CA LEU A 450 8.77 1.47 -10.32
C LEU A 450 8.98 0.16 -9.55
N ALA A 451 10.16 -0.44 -9.68
CA ALA A 451 10.49 -1.68 -8.99
C ALA A 451 10.43 -1.52 -7.47
N TRP A 452 10.96 -0.39 -6.95
CA TRP A 452 10.84 -0.04 -5.54
C TRP A 452 9.39 0.06 -5.09
N MET A 453 8.58 0.84 -5.81
CA MET A 453 7.16 1.02 -5.47
C MET A 453 6.37 -0.28 -5.48
N ASN A 454 6.62 -1.15 -6.46
CA ASN A 454 6.00 -2.47 -6.49
C ASN A 454 6.42 -3.33 -5.30
N SER A 455 7.67 -3.24 -4.87
CA SER A 455 8.16 -3.99 -3.70
C SER A 455 7.53 -3.50 -2.39
N VAL A 456 7.38 -2.18 -2.23
CA VAL A 456 6.65 -1.59 -1.08
C VAL A 456 5.18 -1.99 -1.13
N ALA A 457 4.53 -1.90 -2.28
CA ALA A 457 3.15 -2.31 -2.47
C ALA A 457 2.94 -3.80 -2.12
N ASN A 458 3.86 -4.68 -2.54
CA ASN A 458 3.80 -6.12 -2.26
C ASN A 458 3.83 -6.43 -0.76
N ILE A 459 4.70 -5.78 0.03
CA ILE A 459 4.75 -6.03 1.48
C ILE A 459 3.49 -5.54 2.19
N VAL A 460 2.89 -4.46 1.73
CA VAL A 460 1.61 -3.97 2.28
C VAL A 460 0.46 -4.91 1.90
N GLU A 461 0.39 -5.35 0.64
CA GLU A 461 -0.63 -6.31 0.18
C GLU A 461 -0.52 -7.64 0.94
N ALA A 462 0.70 -8.03 1.34
CA ALA A 462 0.96 -9.26 2.06
C ALA A 462 0.57 -9.21 3.55
N VAL A 463 0.21 -8.06 4.11
CA VAL A 463 -0.21 -7.95 5.54
C VAL A 463 -1.36 -8.90 5.84
N PRO A 464 -1.28 -9.70 6.92
CA PRO A 464 -2.26 -10.73 7.25
C PRO A 464 -3.70 -10.20 7.36
N ASN A 465 -4.65 -11.04 7.00
CA ASN A 465 -6.09 -10.79 7.11
C ASN A 465 -6.57 -9.61 6.24
N GLY A 466 -5.86 -9.26 5.18
CA GLY A 466 -6.21 -8.15 4.28
C GLY A 466 -6.19 -6.78 4.97
N ARG A 467 -5.37 -6.62 6.01
CA ARG A 467 -5.29 -5.37 6.76
C ARG A 467 -4.34 -4.35 6.14
N GLY A 468 -3.54 -4.70 5.16
CA GLY A 468 -2.74 -3.76 4.38
C GLY A 468 -3.63 -3.01 3.39
N LEU A 469 -3.84 -1.71 3.62
CA LEU A 469 -4.74 -0.90 2.80
C LEU A 469 -4.07 -0.40 1.52
N GLY A 470 -2.79 -0.06 1.56
CA GLY A 470 -2.05 0.46 0.42
C GLY A 470 -0.96 1.46 0.76
N VAL A 471 -0.64 2.28 -0.22
CA VAL A 471 0.54 3.15 -0.19
C VAL A 471 0.17 4.53 -0.73
N PHE A 472 0.70 5.58 -0.09
CA PHE A 472 0.79 6.93 -0.65
C PHE A 472 2.23 7.21 -1.08
N TYR A 473 2.40 7.57 -2.35
CA TYR A 473 3.65 8.13 -2.85
C TYR A 473 3.77 9.57 -2.37
N TRP A 474 4.88 9.91 -1.72
CA TRP A 474 5.06 11.25 -1.16
C TRP A 474 5.46 12.25 -2.23
N GLU A 475 4.70 13.36 -2.30
CA GLU A 475 4.92 14.54 -3.15
C GLU A 475 5.18 14.20 -4.64
N ALA A 476 4.29 13.39 -5.21
CA ALA A 476 4.38 12.89 -6.59
C ALA A 476 4.54 13.99 -7.66
N THR A 477 4.12 15.20 -7.35
CA THR A 477 4.08 16.36 -8.26
C THR A 477 5.06 17.47 -7.90
N TRP A 478 5.96 17.24 -6.95
CA TRP A 478 6.89 18.27 -6.50
C TRP A 478 8.15 18.30 -7.39
N THR A 479 8.00 18.87 -8.57
CA THR A 479 9.09 19.13 -9.53
C THR A 479 9.81 20.41 -9.19
N ALA A 480 10.99 20.64 -9.77
CA ALA A 480 11.76 21.88 -9.64
C ALA A 480 11.03 23.07 -10.31
N VAL A 481 10.34 23.85 -9.50
CA VAL A 481 9.64 25.06 -9.97
C VAL A 481 10.08 26.23 -9.10
N THR A 482 10.68 27.25 -9.72
CA THR A 482 11.12 28.45 -9.02
C THR A 482 10.00 29.06 -8.16
N GLY A 483 10.27 29.21 -6.86
CA GLY A 483 9.30 29.70 -5.88
C GLY A 483 8.40 28.65 -5.26
N ASN A 484 8.62 27.37 -5.59
CA ASN A 484 7.96 26.21 -4.95
C ASN A 484 8.94 25.38 -4.09
N GLY A 485 9.86 26.04 -3.40
CA GLY A 485 10.80 25.39 -2.49
C GLY A 485 10.14 24.92 -1.17
N TRP A 486 10.98 24.27 -0.35
CA TRP A 486 10.54 23.62 0.89
C TRP A 486 10.18 24.60 2.02
N ASP A 487 10.83 25.79 2.05
CA ASP A 487 10.61 26.79 3.11
C ASP A 487 9.50 27.77 2.70
N PRO A 488 8.36 27.82 3.42
CA PRO A 488 7.29 28.74 3.11
C PRO A 488 7.65 30.22 3.37
N THR A 489 8.78 30.48 4.05
CA THR A 489 9.26 31.85 4.33
C THR A 489 10.31 32.33 3.32
N ASP A 490 10.87 31.40 2.52
CA ASP A 490 11.89 31.69 1.51
C ASP A 490 11.52 31.11 0.13
N ALA A 491 11.10 31.98 -0.78
CA ALA A 491 10.75 31.58 -2.13
C ALA A 491 11.95 31.09 -2.97
N THR A 492 13.18 31.20 -2.47
CA THR A 492 14.41 30.73 -3.14
C THR A 492 14.94 29.43 -2.56
N SER A 493 14.23 28.83 -1.62
CA SER A 493 14.73 27.69 -0.83
C SER A 493 15.02 26.41 -1.65
N GLY A 494 14.51 26.27 -2.87
CA GLY A 494 14.70 25.07 -3.70
C GLY A 494 13.89 23.86 -3.23
N ASN A 495 14.05 22.74 -3.95
CA ASN A 495 13.32 21.48 -3.71
C ASN A 495 14.27 20.27 -3.72
N GLY A 496 14.75 19.85 -2.56
CA GLY A 496 15.62 18.66 -2.43
C GLY A 496 14.94 17.30 -2.67
N TRP A 497 13.69 17.28 -3.16
CA TRP A 497 12.93 16.06 -3.47
C TRP A 497 12.55 15.94 -4.96
N GLU A 498 12.94 16.88 -5.78
CA GLU A 498 12.54 16.96 -7.18
C GLU A 498 12.89 15.72 -7.99
N ASN A 499 14.04 15.08 -7.68
CA ASN A 499 14.48 13.85 -8.31
C ASN A 499 13.69 12.59 -7.87
N GLN A 500 12.73 12.76 -6.97
CA GLN A 500 11.83 11.70 -6.50
C GLN A 500 10.38 11.90 -6.98
N ALA A 501 10.08 12.98 -7.69
CA ALA A 501 8.76 13.19 -8.29
C ALA A 501 8.39 12.06 -9.28
N LEU A 502 7.12 11.93 -9.61
CA LEU A 502 6.65 11.00 -10.65
C LEU A 502 6.58 11.66 -12.04
N PHE A 503 7.11 12.86 -12.16
CA PHE A 503 7.33 13.60 -13.41
C PHE A 503 8.82 13.92 -13.52
N GLY A 504 9.38 13.70 -14.71
CA GLY A 504 10.79 13.97 -14.96
C GLY A 504 11.09 15.46 -15.13
N TYR A 505 12.36 15.81 -15.24
CA TYR A 505 12.84 17.18 -15.47
C TYR A 505 12.41 17.80 -16.80
N ASP A 506 11.79 17.04 -17.69
CA ASP A 506 11.10 17.48 -18.89
C ASP A 506 9.59 17.62 -18.72
N ASP A 507 9.12 17.63 -17.47
CA ASP A 507 7.72 17.68 -17.01
C ASP A 507 6.88 16.46 -17.40
N LYS A 508 7.45 15.44 -18.05
CA LYS A 508 6.70 14.28 -18.51
C LYS A 508 6.49 13.26 -17.39
N ALA A 509 5.30 12.71 -17.38
CA ALA A 509 4.96 11.57 -16.56
C ALA A 509 5.93 10.40 -16.81
N LEU A 510 6.57 9.91 -15.77
CA LEU A 510 7.52 8.80 -15.80
C LEU A 510 6.79 7.45 -15.95
N SER A 511 7.51 6.46 -16.49
CA SER A 511 6.98 5.09 -16.60
C SER A 511 6.67 4.47 -15.24
N SER A 512 7.24 4.98 -14.17
CA SER A 512 6.96 4.58 -12.79
C SER A 512 5.53 4.84 -12.32
N LEU A 513 4.75 5.72 -13.00
CA LEU A 513 3.32 5.84 -12.75
C LEU A 513 2.56 4.51 -12.90
N ALA A 514 3.15 3.54 -13.59
CA ALA A 514 2.55 2.20 -13.74
C ALA A 514 2.30 1.50 -12.38
N TRP A 515 2.97 1.90 -11.29
CA TRP A 515 2.71 1.34 -9.96
C TRP A 515 1.26 1.57 -9.48
N PHE A 516 0.59 2.66 -9.92
CA PHE A 516 -0.81 2.89 -9.60
C PHE A 516 -1.76 1.83 -10.20
N SER A 517 -1.27 1.05 -11.17
CA SER A 517 -1.97 -0.12 -11.72
C SER A 517 -1.65 -1.41 -10.94
N HIS A 518 -0.82 -1.35 -9.90
CA HIS A 518 -0.60 -2.45 -8.94
C HIS A 518 -1.95 -2.94 -8.40
N ARG A 519 -2.09 -4.22 -8.10
CA ARG A 519 -3.37 -4.85 -7.76
C ARG A 519 -3.92 -4.51 -6.42
#